data_4fbfe75f479c2c158b02dbce6e50cd26
#
_entry.id   4fbfe75f479c2c158b02dbce6e50cd26
#
_cell.length_a   1.000
_cell.length_b   1.000
_cell.length_c   1.000
_cell.angle_alpha   90.00
_cell.angle_beta   90.00
_cell.angle_gamma   90.00
#
_symmetry.space_group_name_H-M   'P 1'
#
loop_
_entity.id
_entity.type
_entity.pdbx_description
1 polymer ?
#
loop_
_entity_poly.entity_id
_entity_poly.type
_entity_poly.pdbx_seq_one_letter_code
_entity_poly.pdbx_strand_id
1 'polypeptide(L)'
;NLYWATCPLSNWFIHRQYAPLNLMHSMGLKVCIGTDSLSSNHRLSMIDEMKCIMSVFKEIPLADIIKWGTLNGAEAIGADNLLGSFTIGKKPGVVLIENADLATLSLTEQSISKRLV
;
A
#
# COMPACT_ATOMS: atom_id res chain seq x y z
N ASN A 1 19.94 2.61 2.96
CA ASN A 1 18.75 1.87 2.49
C ASN A 1 18.10 2.64 1.34
N LEU A 2 17.68 1.92 0.29
CA LEU A 2 16.96 2.49 -0.85
C LEU A 2 15.50 2.02 -0.81
N TYR A 3 14.57 2.94 -0.98
CA TYR A 3 13.14 2.68 -1.07
C TYR A 3 12.60 3.09 -2.43
N TRP A 4 11.63 2.34 -2.93
CA TRP A 4 11.02 2.56 -4.24
C TRP A 4 9.55 2.94 -4.04
N ALA A 5 9.21 4.20 -4.27
CA ALA A 5 7.83 4.65 -4.17
C ALA A 5 7.07 4.35 -5.47
N THR A 6 5.85 3.82 -5.32
CA THR A 6 4.91 3.61 -6.42
C THR A 6 3.57 4.26 -6.10
N CYS A 7 2.94 4.87 -7.10
CA CYS A 7 1.61 5.49 -7.02
C CYS A 7 0.74 4.88 -8.13
N PRO A 8 0.23 3.66 -7.95
CA PRO A 8 -0.38 2.87 -9.03
C PRO A 8 -1.48 3.59 -9.79
N LEU A 9 -2.43 4.21 -9.09
CA LEU A 9 -3.55 4.92 -9.74
C LEU A 9 -3.06 6.14 -10.53
N SER A 10 -2.12 6.91 -9.98
CA SER A 10 -1.49 8.03 -10.67
C SER A 10 -0.68 7.57 -11.87
N ASN A 11 0.13 6.50 -11.73
CA ASN A 11 0.89 5.92 -12.83
C ASN A 11 -0.04 5.54 -14.01
N TRP A 12 -1.16 4.88 -13.71
CA TRP A 12 -2.14 4.54 -14.73
C TRP A 12 -2.79 5.77 -15.36
N PHE A 13 -3.14 6.77 -14.54
CA PHE A 13 -3.77 8.00 -15.05
C PHE A 13 -2.85 8.73 -16.04
N ILE A 14 -1.56 8.89 -15.71
CA ILE A 14 -0.61 9.66 -16.50
C ILE A 14 -0.05 8.85 -17.67
N HIS A 15 0.41 7.62 -17.43
CA HIS A 15 1.23 6.84 -18.37
C HIS A 15 0.51 5.65 -18.98
N ARG A 16 -0.67 5.26 -18.45
CA ARG A 16 -1.35 4.00 -18.80
C ARG A 16 -0.46 2.76 -18.60
N GLN A 17 0.45 2.86 -17.66
CA GLN A 17 1.39 1.81 -17.30
C GLN A 17 1.59 1.78 -15.78
N TYR A 18 1.90 0.60 -15.27
CA TYR A 18 2.31 0.41 -13.88
C TYR A 18 3.81 0.17 -13.79
N ALA A 19 4.41 0.47 -12.63
CA ALA A 19 5.75 -0.02 -12.31
C ALA A 19 5.76 -1.56 -12.32
N PRO A 20 6.88 -2.21 -12.63
CA PRO A 20 6.97 -3.67 -12.71
C PRO A 20 7.01 -4.31 -11.32
N LEU A 21 5.89 -4.21 -10.57
CA LEU A 21 5.83 -4.57 -9.15
C LEU A 21 6.10 -6.05 -8.88
N ASN A 22 5.72 -6.97 -9.77
CA ASN A 22 6.07 -8.38 -9.64
C ASN A 22 7.59 -8.59 -9.66
N LEU A 23 8.30 -7.92 -10.56
CA LEU A 23 9.76 -7.98 -10.61
C LEU A 23 10.38 -7.36 -9.36
N MET A 24 9.92 -6.18 -8.95
CA MET A 24 10.41 -5.50 -7.76
C MET A 24 10.19 -6.36 -6.50
N HIS A 25 9.04 -7.01 -6.39
CA HIS A 25 8.72 -7.94 -5.31
C HIS A 25 9.65 -9.17 -5.33
N SER A 26 9.83 -9.81 -6.49
CA SER A 26 10.70 -10.99 -6.63
C SER A 26 12.17 -10.69 -6.32
N MET A 27 12.62 -9.46 -6.55
CA MET A 27 13.97 -8.99 -6.21
C MET A 27 14.11 -8.57 -4.74
N GLY A 28 13.04 -8.64 -3.95
CA GLY A 28 13.05 -8.24 -2.54
C GLY A 28 13.26 -6.73 -2.33
N LEU A 29 12.90 -5.89 -3.31
CA LEU A 29 13.07 -4.45 -3.17
C LEU A 29 12.11 -3.87 -2.12
N LYS A 30 12.57 -2.87 -1.40
CA LYS A 30 11.74 -2.14 -0.43
C LYS A 30 10.81 -1.17 -1.17
N VAL A 31 9.66 -1.66 -1.57
CA VAL A 31 8.61 -0.84 -2.19
C VAL A 31 7.80 -0.14 -1.11
N CYS A 32 7.40 1.10 -1.35
CA CYS A 32 6.39 1.81 -0.57
C CYS A 32 5.32 2.41 -1.49
N ILE A 33 4.12 2.59 -0.97
CA ILE A 33 2.96 3.07 -1.72
C ILE A 33 2.72 4.54 -1.39
N GLY A 34 2.48 5.34 -2.43
CA GLY A 34 1.99 6.70 -2.34
C GLY A 34 0.74 6.90 -3.20
N THR A 35 0.06 8.02 -3.01
CA THR A 35 -1.14 8.37 -3.77
C THR A 35 -0.89 9.41 -4.86
N ASP A 36 0.28 10.06 -4.84
CA ASP A 36 0.55 11.28 -5.58
C ASP A 36 -0.47 12.39 -5.21
N SER A 37 -0.80 13.26 -6.12
CA SER A 37 -1.69 14.40 -5.89
C SER A 37 -3.08 14.21 -6.51
N LEU A 38 -4.02 15.04 -6.12
CA LEU A 38 -5.37 15.05 -6.72
C LEU A 38 -5.38 15.47 -8.20
N SER A 39 -4.27 15.99 -8.72
CA SER A 39 -4.16 16.30 -10.16
C SER A 39 -3.98 15.04 -11.01
N SER A 40 -3.57 13.93 -10.42
CA SER A 40 -3.34 12.64 -11.09
C SER A 40 -4.05 11.46 -10.43
N ASN A 41 -4.90 11.74 -9.43
CA ASN A 41 -5.64 10.72 -8.71
C ASN A 41 -7.05 11.23 -8.35
N HIS A 42 -8.04 10.34 -8.33
CA HIS A 42 -9.41 10.69 -7.96
C HIS A 42 -9.56 10.96 -6.46
N ARG A 43 -8.81 10.23 -5.64
CA ARG A 43 -8.79 10.34 -4.18
C ARG A 43 -7.39 10.03 -3.65
N LEU A 44 -7.03 10.66 -2.53
CA LEU A 44 -5.83 10.31 -1.79
C LEU A 44 -6.18 9.19 -0.80
N SER A 45 -6.27 7.97 -1.31
CA SER A 45 -6.76 6.79 -0.59
C SER A 45 -5.80 5.62 -0.71
N MET A 46 -5.13 5.30 0.38
CA MET A 46 -4.19 4.18 0.42
C MET A 46 -4.87 2.84 0.14
N ILE A 47 -6.11 2.64 0.61
CA ILE A 47 -6.84 1.40 0.32
C ILE A 47 -7.15 1.24 -1.16
N ASP A 48 -7.40 2.33 -1.89
CA ASP A 48 -7.66 2.27 -3.33
C ASP A 48 -6.38 1.93 -4.11
N GLU A 49 -5.23 2.44 -3.69
CA GLU A 49 -3.93 2.03 -4.26
C GLU A 49 -3.66 0.54 -4.04
N MET A 50 -3.90 0.03 -2.83
CA MET A 50 -3.75 -1.40 -2.51
C MET A 50 -4.70 -2.27 -3.34
N LYS A 51 -5.96 -1.85 -3.53
CA LYS A 51 -6.92 -2.54 -4.40
C LYS A 51 -6.42 -2.60 -5.84
N CYS A 52 -5.90 -1.48 -6.35
CA CYS A 52 -5.31 -1.41 -7.67
C CYS A 52 -4.17 -2.42 -7.83
N ILE A 53 -3.24 -2.47 -6.89
CA ILE A 53 -2.13 -3.44 -6.90
C ILE A 53 -2.69 -4.88 -6.91
N MET A 54 -3.62 -5.21 -6.02
CA MET A 54 -4.20 -6.54 -5.94
C MET A 54 -4.97 -6.95 -7.21
N SER A 55 -5.61 -6.01 -7.88
CA SER A 55 -6.34 -6.28 -9.11
C SER A 55 -5.42 -6.61 -10.28
N VAL A 56 -4.26 -5.99 -10.34
CA VAL A 56 -3.29 -6.09 -11.46
C VAL A 56 -2.23 -7.16 -11.19
N PHE A 57 -1.69 -7.21 -9.97
CA PHE A 57 -0.56 -8.05 -9.59
C PHE A 57 -1.01 -9.17 -8.64
N LYS A 58 -1.66 -10.19 -9.21
CA LYS A 58 -2.30 -11.29 -8.47
C LYS A 58 -1.32 -12.15 -7.63
N GLU A 59 -0.03 -12.11 -7.96
CA GLU A 59 1.00 -12.91 -7.31
C GLU A 59 1.56 -12.28 -6.03
N ILE A 60 1.30 -10.97 -5.81
CA ILE A 60 1.79 -10.25 -4.62
C ILE A 60 0.80 -10.45 -3.46
N PRO A 61 1.23 -11.07 -2.35
CA PRO A 61 0.34 -11.30 -1.21
C PRO A 61 -0.15 -10.00 -0.58
N LEU A 62 -1.38 -9.99 -0.06
CA LEU A 62 -1.95 -8.85 0.65
C LEU A 62 -1.07 -8.38 1.82
N ALA A 63 -0.45 -9.31 2.56
CA ALA A 63 0.45 -8.99 3.67
C ALA A 63 1.63 -8.10 3.24
N ASP A 64 2.21 -8.36 2.05
CA ASP A 64 3.30 -7.55 1.52
C ASP A 64 2.80 -6.19 1.03
N ILE A 65 1.63 -6.14 0.39
CA ILE A 65 1.00 -4.88 -0.03
C ILE A 65 0.69 -3.99 1.19
N ILE A 66 0.17 -4.57 2.27
CA ILE A 66 -0.05 -3.85 3.54
C ILE A 66 1.28 -3.32 4.09
N LYS A 67 2.32 -4.15 4.10
CA LYS A 67 3.66 -3.72 4.54
C LYS A 67 4.19 -2.56 3.71
N TRP A 68 3.97 -2.56 2.40
CA TRP A 68 4.36 -1.47 1.50
C TRP A 68 3.64 -0.16 1.84
N GLY A 69 2.35 -0.24 2.19
CA GLY A 69 1.53 0.92 2.56
C GLY A 69 1.66 1.35 4.03
N THR A 70 2.46 0.66 4.83
CA THR A 70 2.62 0.94 6.27
C THR A 70 4.09 1.01 6.68
N LEU A 71 4.70 -0.11 7.03
CA LEU A 71 6.06 -0.16 7.57
C LEU A 71 7.11 0.39 6.60
N ASN A 72 7.07 -0.05 5.33
CA ASN A 72 8.04 0.42 4.35
C ASN A 72 7.94 1.94 4.11
N GLY A 73 6.72 2.47 4.09
CA GLY A 73 6.51 3.92 4.00
C GLY A 73 7.05 4.66 5.21
N ALA A 74 6.82 4.15 6.42
CA ALA A 74 7.34 4.71 7.65
C ALA A 74 8.88 4.70 7.67
N GLU A 75 9.50 3.58 7.28
CA GLU A 75 10.95 3.46 7.14
C GLU A 75 11.52 4.46 6.12
N ALA A 76 10.85 4.61 4.97
CA ALA A 76 11.31 5.49 3.90
C ALA A 76 11.40 6.97 4.32
N ILE A 77 10.51 7.40 5.22
CA ILE A 77 10.51 8.78 5.76
C ILE A 77 11.17 8.90 7.14
N GLY A 78 11.78 7.83 7.65
CA GLY A 78 12.47 7.83 8.95
C GLY A 78 11.53 7.94 10.16
N ALA A 79 10.29 7.49 10.04
CA ALA A 79 9.27 7.53 11.08
C ALA A 79 8.94 6.14 11.68
N ASP A 80 9.71 5.12 11.33
CA ASP A 80 9.46 3.73 11.73
C ASP A 80 9.69 3.45 13.22
N ASN A 81 10.36 4.34 13.94
CA ASN A 81 10.45 4.30 15.40
C ASN A 81 9.10 4.57 16.10
N LEU A 82 8.15 5.25 15.43
CA LEU A 82 6.83 5.62 15.97
C LEU A 82 5.67 4.99 15.21
N LEU A 83 5.82 4.74 13.90
CA LEU A 83 4.75 4.40 12.98
C LEU A 83 5.02 3.08 12.24
N GLY A 84 4.06 2.66 11.42
CA GLY A 84 4.20 1.60 10.44
C GLY A 84 4.00 0.18 10.94
N SER A 85 3.98 -0.06 12.25
CA SER A 85 3.73 -1.40 12.82
C SER A 85 3.20 -1.31 14.25
N PHE A 86 2.62 -2.43 14.74
CA PHE A 86 2.13 -2.56 16.12
C PHE A 86 3.20 -3.03 17.12
N THR A 87 4.47 -2.79 16.82
CA THR A 87 5.56 -3.10 17.74
C THR A 87 5.39 -2.29 19.04
N ILE A 88 5.68 -2.92 20.18
CA ILE A 88 5.58 -2.28 21.50
C ILE A 88 6.43 -0.99 21.53
N GLY A 89 5.82 0.09 22.02
CA GLY A 89 6.45 1.42 22.08
C GLY A 89 6.09 2.35 20.91
N LYS A 90 5.49 1.81 19.83
CA LYS A 90 5.01 2.64 18.72
C LYS A 90 3.56 3.10 18.94
N LYS A 91 3.18 4.16 18.23
CA LYS A 91 1.82 4.73 18.23
C LYS A 91 1.32 4.95 16.79
N PRO A 92 1.19 3.87 15.98
CA PRO A 92 0.88 4.00 14.56
C PRO A 92 -0.57 4.40 14.27
N GLY A 93 -1.45 4.36 15.27
CA GLY A 93 -2.89 4.33 15.06
C GLY A 93 -3.36 2.96 14.62
N VAL A 94 -4.68 2.77 14.56
CA VAL A 94 -5.33 1.53 14.14
C VAL A 94 -6.29 1.80 13.00
N VAL A 95 -6.13 1.09 11.91
CA VAL A 95 -7.03 1.15 10.75
C VAL A 95 -7.65 -0.23 10.55
N LEU A 96 -8.98 -0.28 10.53
CA LEU A 96 -9.75 -1.46 10.18
C LEU A 96 -9.99 -1.47 8.67
N ILE A 97 -9.75 -2.60 8.02
CA ILE A 97 -10.20 -2.84 6.65
C ILE A 97 -11.46 -3.69 6.71
N GLU A 98 -12.58 -3.10 6.31
CA GLU A 98 -13.88 -3.78 6.23
C GLU A 98 -14.07 -4.41 4.84
N ASN A 99 -14.88 -5.46 4.76
CA ASN A 99 -15.26 -6.17 3.53
C ASN A 99 -14.07 -6.75 2.74
N ALA A 100 -13.01 -7.13 3.43
CA ALA A 100 -11.96 -7.97 2.85
C ALA A 100 -12.44 -9.43 2.79
N ASP A 101 -11.99 -10.17 1.78
CA ASP A 101 -12.20 -11.61 1.71
C ASP A 101 -11.16 -12.31 2.58
N LEU A 102 -11.59 -12.81 3.73
CA LEU A 102 -10.70 -13.50 4.69
C LEU A 102 -10.34 -14.91 4.26
N ALA A 103 -11.14 -15.55 3.40
CA ALA A 103 -10.86 -16.89 2.91
C ALA A 103 -9.68 -16.89 1.92
N THR A 104 -9.61 -15.88 1.07
CA THR A 104 -8.54 -15.70 0.07
C THR A 104 -7.47 -14.70 0.50
N LEU A 105 -7.64 -14.02 1.64
CA LEU A 105 -6.79 -12.93 2.13
C LEU A 105 -6.58 -11.86 1.03
N SER A 106 -7.68 -11.36 0.49
CA SER A 106 -7.67 -10.37 -0.58
C SER A 106 -8.61 -9.21 -0.31
N LEU A 107 -8.31 -8.06 -0.92
CA LEU A 107 -9.21 -6.91 -0.96
C LEU A 107 -10.23 -7.10 -2.07
N THR A 108 -11.45 -6.64 -1.83
CA THR A 108 -12.54 -6.61 -2.80
C THR A 108 -12.83 -5.17 -3.23
N GLU A 109 -13.67 -4.99 -4.23
CA GLU A 109 -14.12 -3.63 -4.62
C GLU A 109 -14.86 -2.92 -3.49
N GLN A 110 -15.53 -3.68 -2.60
CA GLN A 110 -16.25 -3.17 -1.43
C GLN A 110 -15.35 -2.92 -0.22
N SER A 111 -14.08 -3.32 -0.27
CA SER A 111 -13.16 -3.08 0.84
C SER A 111 -12.96 -1.59 1.08
N ILE A 112 -13.12 -1.17 2.32
CA ILE A 112 -12.93 0.20 2.78
C ILE A 112 -12.03 0.23 4.00
N SER A 113 -11.37 1.35 4.22
CA SER A 113 -10.56 1.58 5.42
C SER A 113 -11.28 2.53 6.37
N LYS A 114 -11.21 2.20 7.66
CA LYS A 114 -11.79 3.02 8.73
C LYS A 114 -10.75 3.20 9.83
N ARG A 115 -10.38 4.43 10.10
CA ARG A 115 -9.50 4.74 11.24
C ARG A 115 -10.28 4.56 12.54
N LEU A 116 -9.74 3.78 13.47
CA LEU A 116 -10.32 3.51 14.78
C LEU A 116 -9.67 4.38 15.87
N VAL A 117 -8.37 4.60 15.77
CA VAL A 117 -7.59 5.39 16.72
C VAL A 117 -6.60 6.29 16.00
#